data_a42cd5ed13e6387a301125421ec53eaa
#
_entry.id   a42cd5ed13e6387a301125421ec53eaa
#
_cell.length_a   1.000
_cell.length_b   1.000
_cell.length_c   1.000
_cell.angle_alpha   90.00
_cell.angle_beta   90.00
_cell.angle_gamma   90.00
#
_symmetry.space_group_name_H-M   'P 1'
#
loop_
_entity.id
_entity.type
_entity.pdbx_description
1 polymer ?
#
loop_
_entity_poly.entity_id
_entity_poly.type
_entity_poly.pdbx_seq_one_letter_code
_entity_poly.pdbx_strand_id
1 'polypeptide(L)'
;MAERVKRVIELMQGNPSRNFTLGKMAESVNLSAPYFCYLFKTITGVPPAKYLKSLRMQQAAILLTTTFLSVKEIVRRVGLTDESHFVRDFKRIYGVTPSEYRNGAFLSSEAKNSEPVQEIGQ
;
A
#
# COMPACT_ATOMS: atom_id res chain seq x y z
N MET A 1 -1.81 -13.86 21.04
CA MET A 1 -1.05 -13.84 19.76
C MET A 1 -1.64 -12.91 18.74
N ALA A 2 -2.94 -12.87 18.62
CA ALA A 2 -3.57 -11.94 17.67
C ALA A 2 -3.19 -10.48 17.96
N GLU A 3 -3.04 -10.14 19.23
CA GLU A 3 -2.68 -8.77 19.58
C GLU A 3 -1.28 -8.36 19.11
N ARG A 4 -0.37 -9.33 19.03
CA ARG A 4 0.97 -9.03 18.53
C ARG A 4 0.93 -8.71 17.04
N VAL A 5 0.15 -9.47 16.29
CA VAL A 5 -0.02 -9.20 14.86
C VAL A 5 -0.70 -7.86 14.68
N LYS A 6 -1.73 -7.59 15.47
CA LYS A 6 -2.45 -6.31 15.38
C LYS A 6 -1.53 -5.13 15.63
N ARG A 7 -0.61 -5.26 16.60
CA ARG A 7 0.34 -4.19 16.87
C ARG A 7 1.21 -3.88 15.66
N VAL A 8 1.69 -4.93 14.98
CA VAL A 8 2.51 -4.73 13.79
C VAL A 8 1.69 -4.07 12.68
N ILE A 9 0.44 -4.51 12.51
CA ILE A 9 -0.44 -3.91 11.51
C ILE A 9 -0.63 -2.42 11.78
N GLU A 10 -0.84 -2.06 13.03
CA GLU A 10 -0.99 -0.65 13.39
C GLU A 10 0.26 0.16 13.08
N LEU A 11 1.44 -0.43 13.31
CA LEU A 11 2.68 0.24 12.95
C LEU A 11 2.80 0.44 11.45
N MET A 12 2.43 -0.57 10.68
CA MET A 12 2.46 -0.47 9.23
C MET A 12 1.51 0.61 8.73
N GLN A 13 0.30 0.63 9.26
CA GLN A 13 -0.73 1.59 8.84
C GLN A 13 -0.32 3.01 9.21
N GLY A 14 0.37 3.17 10.33
CA GLY A 14 0.80 4.49 10.77
C GLY A 14 1.86 5.11 9.88
N ASN A 15 2.75 4.29 9.33
CA ASN A 15 3.80 4.78 8.44
C ASN A 15 4.28 3.68 7.50
N PRO A 16 3.52 3.43 6.42
CA PRO A 16 3.86 2.34 5.49
C PRO A 16 5.21 2.51 4.81
N SER A 17 5.72 3.74 4.71
CA SER A 17 6.99 4.00 4.03
C SER A 17 8.20 3.62 4.88
N ARG A 18 7.98 3.32 6.16
CA ARG A 18 9.06 2.96 7.05
C ARG A 18 9.72 1.66 6.59
N ASN A 19 11.02 1.54 6.88
CA ASN A 19 11.77 0.36 6.47
C ASN A 19 11.43 -0.84 7.36
N PHE A 20 10.40 -1.57 6.97
CA PHE A 20 10.01 -2.79 7.66
C PHE A 20 10.65 -4.00 6.97
N THR A 21 11.32 -4.83 7.76
CA THR A 21 11.75 -6.14 7.28
C THR A 21 11.02 -7.19 8.11
N LEU A 22 10.90 -8.39 7.56
CA LEU A 22 10.24 -9.47 8.28
C LEU A 22 10.90 -9.71 9.63
N GLY A 23 12.25 -9.71 9.65
CA GLY A 23 12.98 -9.90 10.90
C GLY A 23 12.68 -8.82 11.92
N LYS A 24 12.66 -7.57 11.49
CA LYS A 24 12.39 -6.47 12.41
C LYS A 24 10.97 -6.51 12.95
N MET A 25 10.02 -6.86 12.09
CA MET A 25 8.64 -6.97 12.52
C MET A 25 8.46 -8.06 13.57
N ALA A 26 9.03 -9.22 13.30
CA ALA A 26 8.95 -10.35 14.23
C ALA A 26 9.64 -10.02 15.55
N GLU A 27 10.80 -9.39 15.47
CA GLU A 27 11.57 -9.04 16.65
C GLU A 27 10.81 -8.05 17.53
N SER A 28 10.09 -7.12 16.92
CA SER A 28 9.37 -6.10 17.67
C SER A 28 8.28 -6.69 18.56
N VAL A 29 7.85 -7.91 18.29
CA VAL A 29 6.82 -8.59 19.09
C VAL A 29 7.35 -9.90 19.69
N ASN A 30 8.69 -10.06 19.69
CA ASN A 30 9.37 -11.20 20.36
C ASN A 30 8.95 -12.54 19.80
N LEU A 31 8.86 -12.62 18.47
CA LEU A 31 8.55 -13.88 17.78
C LEU A 31 9.65 -14.17 16.78
N SER A 32 9.84 -15.44 16.45
CA SER A 32 10.72 -15.80 15.34
C SER A 32 10.07 -15.36 14.03
N ALA A 33 10.90 -15.09 13.01
CA ALA A 33 10.38 -14.65 11.73
C ALA A 33 9.43 -15.68 11.11
N PRO A 34 9.76 -16.99 11.09
CA PRO A 34 8.84 -17.97 10.52
C PRO A 34 7.51 -18.04 11.25
N TYR A 35 7.53 -17.99 12.58
CA TYR A 35 6.31 -18.07 13.34
C TYR A 35 5.46 -16.82 13.17
N PHE A 36 6.10 -15.65 13.16
CA PHE A 36 5.40 -14.40 12.92
C PHE A 36 4.70 -14.43 11.56
N CYS A 37 5.42 -14.89 10.53
CA CYS A 37 4.87 -14.96 9.18
C CYS A 37 3.65 -15.89 9.15
N TYR A 38 3.75 -17.03 9.81
CA TYR A 38 2.64 -17.99 9.90
C TYR A 38 1.42 -17.36 10.57
N LEU A 39 1.64 -16.73 11.72
CA LEU A 39 0.54 -16.09 12.45
C LEU A 39 -0.09 -14.97 11.65
N PHE A 40 0.73 -14.13 11.06
CA PHE A 40 0.24 -13.00 10.29
C PHE A 40 -0.65 -13.49 9.15
N LYS A 41 -0.18 -14.47 8.41
CA LYS A 41 -0.95 -15.01 7.29
C LYS A 41 -2.23 -15.69 7.76
N THR A 42 -2.16 -16.39 8.89
CA THR A 42 -3.33 -17.04 9.44
C THR A 42 -4.40 -16.03 9.82
N ILE A 43 -4.00 -14.92 10.41
CA ILE A 43 -4.93 -13.91 10.91
C ILE A 43 -5.43 -12.99 9.79
N THR A 44 -4.55 -12.56 8.89
CA THR A 44 -4.91 -11.59 7.86
C THR A 44 -5.22 -12.21 6.50
N GLY A 45 -4.80 -13.45 6.28
CA GLY A 45 -4.98 -14.11 4.99
C GLY A 45 -3.86 -13.87 4.01
N VAL A 46 -2.92 -12.97 4.30
CA VAL A 46 -1.82 -12.65 3.39
C VAL A 46 -0.51 -12.52 4.18
N PRO A 47 0.64 -12.76 3.51
CA PRO A 47 1.93 -12.59 4.18
C PRO A 47 2.19 -11.13 4.55
N PRO A 48 3.03 -10.88 5.56
CA PRO A 48 3.32 -9.51 5.99
C PRO A 48 3.86 -8.61 4.89
N ALA A 49 4.77 -9.12 4.05
CA ALA A 49 5.35 -8.31 2.98
C ALA A 49 4.29 -7.88 1.97
N LYS A 50 3.37 -8.77 1.66
CA LYS A 50 2.32 -8.48 0.71
C LYS A 50 1.33 -7.46 1.29
N TYR A 51 1.04 -7.59 2.57
CA TYR A 51 0.17 -6.66 3.26
C TYR A 51 0.77 -5.25 3.26
N LEU A 52 2.06 -5.15 3.57
CA LEU A 52 2.76 -3.87 3.58
C LEU A 52 2.78 -3.25 2.20
N LYS A 53 3.01 -4.05 1.17
CA LYS A 53 3.01 -3.55 -0.19
C LYS A 53 1.65 -2.97 -0.56
N SER A 54 0.58 -3.64 -0.14
CA SER A 54 -0.77 -3.17 -0.38
C SER A 54 -1.00 -1.79 0.26
N LEU A 55 -0.52 -1.59 1.48
CA LEU A 55 -0.64 -0.29 2.14
C LEU A 55 0.15 0.79 1.41
N ARG A 56 1.35 0.45 0.93
CA ARG A 56 2.17 1.39 0.19
C ARG A 56 1.49 1.78 -1.13
N MET A 57 0.86 0.81 -1.79
CA MET A 57 0.13 1.11 -3.02
C MET A 57 -1.06 2.02 -2.76
N GLN A 58 -1.78 1.81 -1.67
CA GLN A 58 -2.89 2.68 -1.31
C GLN A 58 -2.41 4.10 -1.05
N GLN A 59 -1.31 4.24 -0.34
CA GLN A 59 -0.75 5.55 -0.07
C GLN A 59 -0.31 6.24 -1.35
N ALA A 60 0.27 5.47 -2.28
CA ALA A 60 0.66 6.03 -3.57
C ALA A 60 -0.55 6.53 -4.33
N ALA A 61 -1.66 5.79 -4.31
CA ALA A 61 -2.88 6.21 -4.99
C ALA A 61 -3.38 7.54 -4.43
N ILE A 62 -3.31 7.71 -3.11
CA ILE A 62 -3.71 8.96 -2.48
C ILE A 62 -2.82 10.10 -2.94
N LEU A 63 -1.49 9.88 -2.97
CA LEU A 63 -0.56 10.93 -3.39
C LEU A 63 -0.73 11.30 -4.85
N LEU A 64 -1.12 10.35 -5.69
CA LEU A 64 -1.38 10.64 -7.09
C LEU A 64 -2.49 11.66 -7.28
N THR A 65 -3.50 11.62 -6.43
CA THR A 65 -4.68 12.47 -6.57
C THR A 65 -4.66 13.71 -5.67
N THR A 66 -3.73 13.78 -4.73
CA THR A 66 -3.68 14.90 -3.79
C THR A 66 -2.42 15.74 -3.93
N THR A 67 -1.46 15.35 -4.75
CA THR A 67 -0.21 16.08 -4.93
C THR A 67 0.17 16.13 -6.40
N PHE A 68 1.17 16.97 -6.71
CA PHE A 68 1.75 17.03 -8.05
C PHE A 68 3.10 16.32 -8.12
N LEU A 69 3.40 15.48 -7.13
CA LEU A 69 4.64 14.72 -7.14
C LEU A 69 4.70 13.81 -8.37
N SER A 70 5.89 13.64 -8.93
CA SER A 70 6.07 12.70 -10.02
C SER A 70 5.89 11.27 -9.54
N VAL A 71 5.63 10.36 -10.47
CA VAL A 71 5.51 8.95 -10.12
C VAL A 71 6.79 8.47 -9.44
N LYS A 72 7.95 8.89 -9.95
CA LYS A 72 9.23 8.52 -9.36
C LYS A 72 9.35 8.99 -7.91
N GLU A 73 8.90 10.20 -7.64
CA GLU A 73 8.95 10.73 -6.28
C GLU A 73 7.98 10.00 -5.37
N ILE A 74 6.81 9.67 -5.89
CA ILE A 74 5.80 8.94 -5.11
C ILE A 74 6.33 7.55 -4.73
N VAL A 75 6.92 6.85 -5.69
CA VAL A 75 7.51 5.53 -5.43
C VAL A 75 8.49 5.59 -4.27
N ARG A 76 9.37 6.59 -4.31
CA ARG A 76 10.36 6.77 -3.26
C ARG A 76 9.71 7.13 -1.94
N ARG A 77 8.72 7.99 -1.97
CA ARG A 77 8.09 8.49 -0.75
C ARG A 77 7.30 7.42 -0.01
N VAL A 78 6.71 6.47 -0.73
CA VAL A 78 5.96 5.41 -0.07
C VAL A 78 6.83 4.21 0.29
N GLY A 79 8.14 4.29 0.04
CA GLY A 79 9.06 3.25 0.48
C GLY A 79 9.31 2.14 -0.52
N LEU A 80 8.88 2.33 -1.76
CA LEU A 80 9.18 1.39 -2.84
C LEU A 80 10.46 1.84 -3.55
N THR A 81 11.08 0.95 -4.32
CA THR A 81 12.36 1.25 -4.92
C THR A 81 12.38 1.15 -6.44
N ASP A 82 11.49 0.39 -7.03
CA ASP A 82 11.51 0.12 -8.47
C ASP A 82 10.27 0.70 -9.13
N GLU A 83 10.49 1.76 -9.91
CA GLU A 83 9.39 2.45 -10.56
C GLU A 83 8.67 1.56 -11.57
N SER A 84 9.43 0.75 -12.31
CA SER A 84 8.83 -0.12 -13.32
C SER A 84 7.92 -1.16 -12.68
N HIS A 85 8.38 -1.76 -11.59
CA HIS A 85 7.55 -2.71 -10.84
C HIS A 85 6.32 -2.04 -10.26
N PHE A 86 6.49 -0.81 -9.78
CA PHE A 86 5.37 -0.07 -9.22
C PHE A 86 4.28 0.17 -10.28
N VAL A 87 4.67 0.64 -11.46
CA VAL A 87 3.71 0.94 -12.52
C VAL A 87 2.96 -0.33 -12.91
N ARG A 88 3.67 -1.45 -13.06
CA ARG A 88 3.06 -2.71 -13.45
C ARG A 88 2.09 -3.20 -12.37
N ASP A 89 2.50 -3.16 -11.11
CA ASP A 89 1.67 -3.61 -10.01
C ASP A 89 0.47 -2.70 -9.80
N PHE A 90 0.66 -1.40 -9.97
CA PHE A 90 -0.42 -0.45 -9.83
C PHE A 90 -1.50 -0.73 -10.87
N LYS A 91 -1.08 -0.94 -12.13
CA LYS A 91 -2.05 -1.23 -13.19
C LYS A 91 -2.79 -2.53 -12.92
N ARG A 92 -2.08 -3.54 -12.39
CA ARG A 92 -2.71 -4.81 -12.08
C ARG A 92 -3.78 -4.65 -10.99
N ILE A 93 -3.52 -3.81 -9.99
CA ILE A 93 -4.41 -3.62 -8.86
C ILE A 93 -5.56 -2.67 -9.18
N TYR A 94 -5.25 -1.57 -9.84
CA TYR A 94 -6.23 -0.49 -10.07
C TYR A 94 -6.80 -0.48 -11.49
N GLY A 95 -6.27 -1.29 -12.38
CA GLY A 95 -6.79 -1.39 -13.74
C GLY A 95 -6.25 -0.35 -14.71
N VAL A 96 -5.56 0.66 -14.22
CA VAL A 96 -4.99 1.72 -15.06
C VAL A 96 -3.60 2.06 -14.55
N THR A 97 -2.81 2.74 -15.38
CA THR A 97 -1.48 3.19 -14.96
C THR A 97 -1.61 4.32 -13.93
N PRO A 98 -0.54 4.59 -13.17
CA PRO A 98 -0.58 5.71 -12.24
C PRO A 98 -0.91 7.03 -12.90
N SER A 99 -0.38 7.29 -14.10
CA SER A 99 -0.67 8.52 -14.81
C SER A 99 -2.14 8.60 -15.22
N GLU A 100 -2.68 7.49 -15.72
CA GLU A 100 -4.09 7.44 -16.09
C GLU A 100 -4.98 7.62 -14.87
N TYR A 101 -4.58 7.03 -13.76
CA TYR A 101 -5.31 7.14 -12.51
C TYR A 101 -5.38 8.60 -12.06
N ARG A 102 -4.26 9.30 -12.12
CA ARG A 102 -4.20 10.72 -11.78
C ARG A 102 -5.09 11.55 -12.67
N ASN A 103 -5.00 11.33 -13.98
CA ASN A 103 -5.82 12.07 -14.95
C ASN A 103 -7.29 11.77 -14.78
N GLY A 104 -7.62 10.51 -14.52
CA GLY A 104 -9.00 10.11 -14.30
C GLY A 104 -9.59 10.76 -13.06
N ALA A 105 -8.79 10.90 -12.01
CA ALA A 105 -9.26 11.54 -10.79
C ALA A 105 -9.62 13.00 -11.02
N PHE A 106 -8.77 13.71 -11.79
CA PHE A 106 -9.05 15.11 -12.10
C PHE A 106 -10.30 15.24 -12.96
N LEU A 107 -10.46 14.37 -13.93
CA LEU A 107 -11.63 14.40 -14.78
C LEU A 107 -12.90 14.09 -13.98
N SER A 108 -12.82 13.11 -13.10
CA SER A 108 -13.96 12.77 -12.26
C SER A 108 -14.33 13.91 -11.34
N SER A 109 -13.34 14.61 -10.84
CA SER A 109 -13.57 15.74 -9.96
C SER A 109 -14.33 16.84 -10.67
N GLU A 110 -13.99 17.09 -11.93
CA GLU A 110 -14.67 18.10 -12.72
C GLU A 110 -16.07 17.68 -13.15
N ALA A 111 -16.15 16.44 -13.52
CA ALA A 111 -17.43 15.94 -13.93
C ALA A 111 -18.43 15.93 -12.82
N LYS A 112 -18.03 15.81 -11.74
CA LYS A 112 -18.73 15.92 -10.66
C LYS A 112 -19.55 15.09 -10.16
N ASN A 113 -19.50 14.79 -9.80
CA ASN A 113 -20.03 14.17 -9.20
C ASN A 113 -20.68 13.16 -9.52
N SER A 114 -20.52 12.77 -9.97
CA SER A 114 -20.97 11.84 -10.49
C SER A 114 -20.94 10.64 -9.88
N GLU A 115 -20.82 10.02 -9.68
CA GLU A 115 -20.83 8.97 -9.15
C GLU A 115 -20.04 8.47 -8.49
N PRO A 116 -20.15 8.12 -7.93
CA PRO A 116 -19.27 7.68 -7.22
C PRO A 116 -18.68 6.47 -7.46
N VAL A 117 -18.64 6.34 -7.85
CA VAL A 117 -18.03 5.56 -8.05
C VAL A 117 -17.14 4.98 -7.66
N GLN A 118 -17.07 5.12 -7.55
CA GLN A 118 -16.35 4.66 -7.32
C GLN A 118 -15.96 3.88 -6.79
N GLU A 119 -16.38 3.58 -6.74
CA GLU A 119 -16.07 2.79 -6.35
C GLU A 119 -15.41 2.10 -6.63
N ILE A 120 -15.36 2.23 -7.11
CA ILE A 120 -14.79 1.59 -7.38
C ILE A 120 -13.80 1.24 -7.15
N GLY A 121 -13.61 1.26 -7.00
CA GLY A 121 -12.75 0.88 -6.78
C GLY A 121 -12.23 0.40 -6.19
N GLN A 122 -12.59 0.13 -5.95
CA GLN A 122 -12.10 -0.42 -5.37
C GLN A 122 -11.71 -0.92 -5.28
#